data_04fad1aa9bad5ab13e2ecdf8f64c6a60
#
_entry.id   04fad1aa9bad5ab13e2ecdf8f64c6a60
#
_cell.length_a   1.000
_cell.length_b   1.000
_cell.length_c   1.000
_cell.angle_alpha   90.00
_cell.angle_beta   90.00
_cell.angle_gamma   90.00
#
_symmetry.space_group_name_H-M   'P 1'
#
loop_
_entity.id
_entity.type
_entity.pdbx_description
1 polymer ?
#
loop_
_entity_poly.entity_id
_entity_poly.type
_entity_poly.pdbx_seq_one_letter_code
_entity_poly.pdbx_strand_id
1 'polypeptide(L)'
;MSDVVVWSAGMVIPITAPSILDGAVAVRDGRIEHVGARDWVIETLTQRGLSFTERHFDGVLLPGLVNAHTHLQYTGMASVGAGQYRGFDDWARAFDEVYDAGGLDWGGDAAAGARLLLESGTTAAADVVTDAAAASALHDAGLHGVAYWEVMSWSNEEWRARGEREVSESLDAMPTPPAVGISPHAPYSLDAEPLLDLPDMARRRGMRIHIHLGESHSEAEWSETRTTDLADLWKSEHSSSFTAMRSRGGGFSSTQFVDQLGVLGPDCHVAHGVYMRADDRRRLRARQTAVALCPRSNRVIGLDAPPIGAYLTEGNMIAVGTDSLSSSPSLDLLEDVALLFDLARSQGYEDQDLARRLLQAATLGGATAMGLATGPDRIGQLQSGAVADMCVVDVPVTSIVETIDTVARHGAGRVVETIVSGRVRYSASR
;
A
#
# COMPACT_ATOMS: atom_id res chain seq x y z
N MET A 1 27.32 -8.28 -23.77
CA MET A 1 25.86 -8.06 -23.84
C MET A 1 25.28 -8.95 -22.74
N SER A 2 24.44 -8.41 -21.86
CA SER A 2 23.79 -9.22 -20.82
C SER A 2 22.83 -10.21 -21.48
N ASP A 3 22.79 -11.42 -20.94
CA ASP A 3 21.91 -12.47 -21.45
C ASP A 3 20.44 -12.10 -21.16
N VAL A 4 19.55 -12.40 -22.11
CA VAL A 4 18.10 -12.24 -21.94
C VAL A 4 17.59 -13.39 -21.09
N VAL A 5 16.73 -13.10 -20.10
CA VAL A 5 15.98 -14.11 -19.38
C VAL A 5 14.53 -14.07 -19.83
N VAL A 6 13.99 -15.19 -20.26
CA VAL A 6 12.57 -15.35 -20.60
C VAL A 6 11.88 -16.03 -19.44
N TRP A 7 10.87 -15.36 -18.91
CA TRP A 7 9.97 -15.89 -17.88
C TRP A 7 8.67 -16.28 -18.59
N SER A 8 8.36 -17.56 -18.68
CA SER A 8 7.16 -18.06 -19.31
C SER A 8 6.25 -18.75 -18.31
N ALA A 9 4.96 -18.69 -18.53
CA ALA A 9 3.95 -19.27 -17.64
C ALA A 9 2.72 -19.75 -18.39
N GLY A 10 1.98 -20.69 -17.78
CA GLY A 10 0.70 -21.13 -18.33
C GLY A 10 -0.24 -19.96 -18.62
N MET A 11 -0.18 -18.87 -17.84
CA MET A 11 -0.82 -17.61 -18.15
C MET A 11 0.02 -16.40 -17.68
N VAL A 12 0.09 -15.35 -18.50
CA VAL A 12 0.64 -14.04 -18.12
C VAL A 12 -0.50 -13.03 -18.01
N ILE A 13 -0.56 -12.29 -16.89
CA ILE A 13 -1.52 -11.20 -16.64
C ILE A 13 -0.78 -9.86 -16.70
N PRO A 14 -0.75 -9.14 -17.83
CA PRO A 14 0.01 -7.87 -17.94
C PRO A 14 -0.60 -6.71 -17.16
N ILE A 15 -1.85 -6.78 -16.73
CA ILE A 15 -2.70 -5.74 -16.12
C ILE A 15 -3.15 -4.69 -17.16
N THR A 16 -2.23 -4.05 -17.86
CA THR A 16 -2.53 -3.00 -18.84
C THR A 16 -2.90 -3.50 -20.24
N ALA A 17 -2.86 -4.81 -20.44
CA ALA A 17 -3.23 -5.50 -21.67
C ALA A 17 -4.06 -6.76 -21.35
N PRO A 18 -4.70 -7.40 -22.35
CA PRO A 18 -5.37 -8.69 -22.17
C PRO A 18 -4.40 -9.77 -21.65
N SER A 19 -4.92 -10.67 -20.82
CA SER A 19 -4.16 -11.85 -20.34
C SER A 19 -3.83 -12.80 -21.49
N ILE A 20 -2.68 -13.48 -21.40
CA ILE A 20 -2.08 -14.28 -22.45
C ILE A 20 -1.89 -15.70 -21.94
N LEU A 21 -2.62 -16.66 -22.50
CA LEU A 21 -2.38 -18.08 -22.25
C LEU A 21 -1.06 -18.49 -22.90
N ASP A 22 -0.31 -19.38 -22.25
CA ASP A 22 1.04 -19.75 -22.65
C ASP A 22 1.86 -18.49 -23.01
N GLY A 23 1.97 -17.59 -22.04
CA GLY A 23 2.58 -16.30 -22.21
C GLY A 23 4.04 -16.26 -21.76
N ALA A 24 4.78 -15.24 -22.22
CA ALA A 24 6.16 -15.01 -21.79
C ALA A 24 6.50 -13.52 -21.68
N VAL A 25 7.48 -13.24 -20.80
CA VAL A 25 8.09 -11.94 -20.57
C VAL A 25 9.60 -12.08 -20.78
N ALA A 26 10.15 -11.38 -21.77
CA ALA A 26 11.60 -11.31 -21.98
C ALA A 26 12.18 -10.12 -21.23
N VAL A 27 13.21 -10.37 -20.44
CA VAL A 27 13.85 -9.38 -19.55
C VAL A 27 15.32 -9.25 -19.89
N ARG A 28 15.80 -8.01 -19.99
CA ARG A 28 17.22 -7.68 -20.11
C ARG A 28 17.54 -6.49 -19.22
N ASP A 29 18.67 -6.55 -18.52
CA ASP A 29 19.14 -5.46 -17.65
C ASP A 29 18.09 -4.95 -16.64
N GLY A 30 17.26 -5.87 -16.11
CA GLY A 30 16.22 -5.54 -15.15
C GLY A 30 14.96 -4.90 -15.77
N ARG A 31 14.85 -4.85 -17.11
CA ARG A 31 13.70 -4.26 -17.81
C ARG A 31 13.05 -5.25 -18.76
N ILE A 32 11.76 -5.07 -18.91
CA ILE A 32 10.94 -5.86 -19.84
C ILE A 32 11.21 -5.40 -21.27
N GLU A 33 11.66 -6.32 -22.14
CA GLU A 33 11.79 -6.06 -23.57
C GLU A 33 10.52 -6.45 -24.35
N HIS A 34 10.01 -7.66 -24.09
CA HIS A 34 8.84 -8.20 -24.78
C HIS A 34 7.88 -8.85 -23.79
N VAL A 35 6.58 -8.73 -24.05
CA VAL A 35 5.49 -9.45 -23.41
C VAL A 35 4.57 -9.96 -24.50
N GLY A 36 4.26 -11.26 -24.52
CA GLY A 36 3.41 -11.83 -25.57
C GLY A 36 3.20 -13.33 -25.40
N ALA A 37 2.63 -13.97 -26.44
CA ALA A 37 2.59 -15.42 -26.53
C ALA A 37 4.04 -15.97 -26.49
N ARG A 38 4.25 -17.07 -25.78
CA ARG A 38 5.57 -17.66 -25.56
C ARG A 38 6.33 -17.91 -26.86
N ASP A 39 5.68 -18.56 -27.83
CA ASP A 39 6.28 -18.85 -29.13
C ASP A 39 6.72 -17.58 -29.86
N TRP A 40 5.89 -16.53 -29.85
CA TRP A 40 6.22 -15.26 -30.46
C TRP A 40 7.44 -14.58 -29.80
N VAL A 41 7.52 -14.61 -28.48
CA VAL A 41 8.67 -14.04 -27.74
C VAL A 41 9.96 -14.79 -28.10
N ILE A 42 9.93 -16.12 -28.05
CA ILE A 42 11.08 -16.98 -28.36
C ILE A 42 11.52 -16.80 -29.82
N GLU A 43 10.57 -16.80 -30.77
CA GLU A 43 10.88 -16.59 -32.17
C GLU A 43 11.50 -15.21 -32.41
N THR A 44 10.95 -14.16 -31.82
CA THR A 44 11.47 -12.79 -31.89
C THR A 44 12.92 -12.70 -31.46
N LEU A 45 13.26 -13.30 -30.30
CA LEU A 45 14.64 -13.31 -29.78
C LEU A 45 15.57 -14.11 -30.70
N THR A 46 15.12 -15.26 -31.20
CA THR A 46 15.88 -16.13 -32.08
C THR A 46 16.17 -15.44 -33.44
N GLN A 47 15.18 -14.79 -34.05
CA GLN A 47 15.35 -14.03 -35.28
C GLN A 47 16.33 -12.85 -35.13
N ARG A 48 16.40 -12.27 -33.94
CA ARG A 48 17.36 -11.21 -33.63
C ARG A 48 18.76 -11.75 -33.27
N GLY A 49 18.96 -13.06 -33.27
CA GLY A 49 20.23 -13.71 -32.91
C GLY A 49 20.65 -13.53 -31.47
N LEU A 50 19.68 -13.35 -30.58
CA LEU A 50 19.93 -13.17 -29.16
C LEU A 50 19.95 -14.51 -28.42
N SER A 51 20.96 -14.72 -27.57
CA SER A 51 20.94 -15.83 -26.61
C SER A 51 20.04 -15.50 -25.42
N PHE A 52 19.33 -16.50 -24.96
CA PHE A 52 18.47 -16.37 -23.78
C PHE A 52 18.43 -17.67 -22.98
N THR A 53 18.06 -17.54 -21.71
CA THR A 53 17.66 -18.65 -20.85
C THR A 53 16.18 -18.55 -20.55
N GLU A 54 15.48 -19.69 -20.51
CA GLU A 54 14.05 -19.72 -20.18
C GLU A 54 13.82 -20.35 -18.80
N ARG A 55 12.92 -19.73 -18.04
CA ARG A 55 12.33 -20.26 -16.80
C ARG A 55 10.82 -20.38 -17.00
N HIS A 56 10.31 -21.60 -16.99
CA HIS A 56 8.90 -21.90 -17.25
C HIS A 56 8.17 -22.33 -15.96
N PHE A 57 6.93 -21.88 -15.81
CA PHE A 57 6.01 -22.19 -14.72
C PHE A 57 4.65 -22.61 -15.26
N ASP A 58 4.03 -23.63 -14.67
CA ASP A 58 2.68 -24.04 -15.06
C ASP A 58 1.58 -23.07 -14.56
N GLY A 59 1.89 -22.22 -13.57
CA GLY A 59 0.99 -21.26 -12.95
C GLY A 59 0.83 -19.95 -13.72
N VAL A 60 0.65 -18.86 -12.95
CA VAL A 60 0.37 -17.51 -13.45
C VAL A 60 1.52 -16.56 -13.13
N LEU A 61 2.01 -15.84 -14.15
CA LEU A 61 2.95 -14.73 -14.02
C LEU A 61 2.19 -13.41 -14.12
N LEU A 62 2.37 -12.53 -13.14
CA LEU A 62 1.78 -11.20 -13.11
C LEU A 62 2.80 -10.17 -12.61
N PRO A 63 2.52 -8.84 -12.71
CA PRO A 63 3.38 -7.84 -12.08
C PRO A 63 3.56 -8.14 -10.61
N GLY A 64 4.71 -7.83 -10.07
CA GLY A 64 4.90 -7.86 -8.63
C GLY A 64 3.81 -7.06 -7.90
N LEU A 65 3.34 -7.59 -6.79
CA LEU A 65 2.34 -6.93 -5.98
C LEU A 65 2.91 -5.63 -5.40
N VAL A 66 2.07 -4.64 -5.24
CA VAL A 66 2.44 -3.32 -4.75
C VAL A 66 1.57 -2.99 -3.54
N ASN A 67 2.15 -3.12 -2.36
CA ASN A 67 1.47 -2.89 -1.10
C ASN A 67 1.41 -1.39 -0.78
N ALA A 68 0.22 -0.80 -0.84
CA ALA A 68 0.05 0.64 -0.76
C ALA A 68 -0.03 1.19 0.68
N HIS A 69 0.10 0.34 1.70
CA HIS A 69 0.14 0.75 3.11
C HIS A 69 0.70 -0.35 3.99
N THR A 70 1.83 -0.08 4.62
CA THR A 70 2.46 -0.94 5.64
C THR A 70 3.12 -0.09 6.73
N HIS A 71 3.39 -0.76 7.89
CA HIS A 71 4.31 -0.30 8.93
C HIS A 71 5.22 -1.49 9.27
N LEU A 72 6.26 -1.71 8.48
CA LEU A 72 7.12 -2.89 8.60
C LEU A 72 7.85 -2.96 9.96
N GLN A 73 8.14 -1.82 10.56
CA GLN A 73 8.76 -1.75 11.88
C GLN A 73 7.92 -2.43 12.97
N TYR A 74 6.59 -2.56 12.81
CA TYR A 74 5.71 -3.22 13.77
C TYR A 74 5.55 -4.73 13.53
N THR A 75 6.44 -5.34 12.73
CA THR A 75 6.48 -6.81 12.56
C THR A 75 6.70 -7.53 13.88
N GLY A 76 7.52 -6.98 14.79
CA GLY A 76 7.72 -7.51 16.14
C GLY A 76 6.49 -7.42 17.05
N MET A 77 5.46 -6.68 16.66
CA MET A 77 4.21 -6.52 17.41
C MET A 77 3.08 -7.46 16.91
N ALA A 78 3.41 -8.56 16.23
CA ALA A 78 2.43 -9.51 15.69
C ALA A 78 1.49 -10.13 16.74
N SER A 79 1.86 -10.12 18.02
CA SER A 79 0.99 -10.54 19.12
C SER A 79 -0.26 -9.66 19.26
N VAL A 80 -0.16 -8.37 18.92
CA VAL A 80 -1.30 -7.44 18.90
C VAL A 80 -2.22 -7.81 17.74
N GLY A 81 -1.70 -8.00 16.52
CA GLY A 81 -2.50 -8.38 15.35
C GLY A 81 -3.14 -9.77 15.41
N ALA A 82 -2.72 -10.63 16.34
CA ALA A 82 -3.36 -11.89 16.64
C ALA A 82 -4.58 -11.74 17.58
N GLY A 83 -4.80 -10.56 18.14
CA GLY A 83 -5.94 -10.23 19.00
C GLY A 83 -7.25 -10.07 18.24
N GLN A 84 -8.32 -9.82 19.00
CA GLN A 84 -9.63 -9.42 18.48
C GLN A 84 -10.13 -8.25 19.33
N TYR A 85 -10.46 -7.16 18.70
CA TYR A 85 -10.79 -5.90 19.35
C TYR A 85 -12.22 -5.47 19.00
N ARG A 86 -12.77 -4.60 19.84
CA ARG A 86 -14.14 -4.08 19.71
C ARG A 86 -14.18 -2.67 19.12
N GLY A 87 -13.09 -2.24 18.49
CA GLY A 87 -12.93 -0.94 17.90
C GLY A 87 -11.52 -0.39 18.10
N PHE A 88 -11.28 0.77 17.52
CA PHE A 88 -9.96 1.41 17.48
C PHE A 88 -9.35 1.64 18.86
N ASP A 89 -10.13 2.15 19.83
CA ASP A 89 -9.62 2.47 21.18
C ASP A 89 -9.20 1.22 21.98
N ASP A 90 -9.88 0.08 21.73
CA ASP A 90 -9.56 -1.18 22.37
C ASP A 90 -8.25 -1.77 21.81
N TRP A 91 -8.07 -1.67 20.49
CA TRP A 91 -6.84 -2.05 19.81
C TRP A 91 -5.67 -1.12 20.18
N ALA A 92 -5.87 0.19 20.19
CA ALA A 92 -4.83 1.17 20.49
C ALA A 92 -4.24 0.94 21.89
N ARG A 93 -5.06 0.64 22.89
CA ARG A 93 -4.56 0.29 24.23
C ARG A 93 -3.65 -0.95 24.21
N ALA A 94 -4.03 -1.99 23.48
CA ALA A 94 -3.19 -3.19 23.38
C ALA A 94 -1.90 -2.93 22.59
N PHE A 95 -1.96 -2.05 21.59
CA PHE A 95 -0.78 -1.58 20.86
C PHE A 95 0.16 -0.82 21.79
N ASP A 96 -0.35 0.16 22.54
CA ASP A 96 0.43 1.00 23.47
C ASP A 96 1.08 0.15 24.57
N GLU A 97 0.37 -0.84 25.12
CA GLU A 97 0.93 -1.77 26.13
C GLU A 97 2.18 -2.49 25.63
N VAL A 98 2.19 -2.95 24.36
CA VAL A 98 3.35 -3.63 23.76
C VAL A 98 4.44 -2.63 23.36
N TYR A 99 4.04 -1.49 22.81
CA TYR A 99 4.95 -0.42 22.39
C TYR A 99 5.74 0.14 23.60
N ASP A 100 5.05 0.46 24.69
CA ASP A 100 5.61 1.04 25.92
C ASP A 100 6.42 0.04 26.75
N ALA A 101 6.14 -1.26 26.60
CA ALA A 101 6.95 -2.30 27.25
C ALA A 101 8.40 -2.29 26.76
N GLY A 102 8.67 -1.74 25.57
CA GLY A 102 10.00 -1.61 24.97
C GLY A 102 10.61 -2.93 24.54
N GLY A 103 11.87 -2.87 24.13
CA GLY A 103 12.63 -4.05 23.69
C GLY A 103 12.38 -4.48 22.24
N LEU A 104 11.68 -3.65 21.47
CA LEU A 104 11.47 -3.86 20.04
C LEU A 104 12.72 -3.43 19.24
N ASP A 105 13.06 -4.20 18.22
CA ASP A 105 14.15 -3.91 17.28
C ASP A 105 13.57 -3.37 15.97
N TRP A 106 13.28 -2.06 15.93
CA TRP A 106 12.61 -1.44 14.78
C TRP A 106 13.27 -1.74 13.43
N GLY A 107 14.60 -1.74 13.37
CA GLY A 107 15.34 -2.07 12.16
C GLY A 107 15.27 -3.56 11.80
N GLY A 108 15.49 -4.43 12.78
CA GLY A 108 15.38 -5.88 12.60
C GLY A 108 13.97 -6.34 12.27
N ASP A 109 12.97 -5.74 12.93
CA ASP A 109 11.55 -6.03 12.71
C ASP A 109 11.12 -5.55 11.31
N ALA A 110 11.52 -4.36 10.89
CA ALA A 110 11.26 -3.85 9.54
C ALA A 110 11.91 -4.73 8.46
N ALA A 111 13.16 -5.19 8.68
CA ALA A 111 13.83 -6.12 7.78
C ALA A 111 13.13 -7.49 7.72
N ALA A 112 12.56 -7.97 8.83
CA ALA A 112 11.74 -9.18 8.84
C ALA A 112 10.44 -8.98 8.05
N GLY A 113 9.75 -7.86 8.23
CA GLY A 113 8.56 -7.51 7.47
C GLY A 113 8.83 -7.41 5.97
N ALA A 114 9.93 -6.79 5.56
CA ALA A 114 10.33 -6.70 4.16
C ALA A 114 10.57 -8.09 3.52
N ARG A 115 11.11 -9.06 4.28
CA ARG A 115 11.21 -10.45 3.81
C ARG A 115 9.85 -11.11 3.62
N LEU A 116 8.90 -10.91 4.55
CA LEU A 116 7.53 -11.43 4.42
C LEU A 116 6.82 -10.85 3.18
N LEU A 117 7.06 -9.58 2.85
CA LEU A 117 6.57 -8.99 1.60
C LEU A 117 7.10 -9.73 0.38
N LEU A 118 8.42 -10.01 0.32
CA LEU A 118 9.00 -10.78 -0.79
C LEU A 118 8.42 -12.20 -0.87
N GLU A 119 8.23 -12.87 0.26
CA GLU A 119 7.64 -14.22 0.32
C GLU A 119 6.21 -14.26 -0.22
N SER A 120 5.48 -13.16 -0.13
CA SER A 120 4.10 -13.03 -0.60
C SER A 120 3.95 -12.39 -2.00
N GLY A 121 5.04 -12.20 -2.74
CA GLY A 121 4.99 -11.67 -4.11
C GLY A 121 5.02 -10.15 -4.23
N THR A 122 5.15 -9.44 -3.13
CA THR A 122 5.25 -7.98 -3.11
C THR A 122 6.64 -7.53 -3.57
N THR A 123 6.70 -6.59 -4.50
CA THR A 123 7.95 -6.03 -5.05
C THR A 123 8.13 -4.55 -4.71
N ALA A 124 7.09 -3.90 -4.24
CA ALA A 124 7.14 -2.51 -3.80
C ALA A 124 6.13 -2.25 -2.66
N ALA A 125 6.47 -1.33 -1.76
CA ALA A 125 5.57 -0.95 -0.68
C ALA A 125 5.62 0.54 -0.34
N ALA A 126 4.51 1.07 0.16
CA ALA A 126 4.42 2.31 0.91
C ALA A 126 4.60 1.96 2.39
N ASP A 127 5.76 2.24 2.94
CA ASP A 127 6.10 1.91 4.32
C ASP A 127 6.09 3.17 5.19
N VAL A 128 5.20 3.23 6.15
CA VAL A 128 5.11 4.32 7.11
C VAL A 128 6.06 4.04 8.27
N VAL A 129 6.98 4.96 8.54
CA VAL A 129 8.07 4.79 9.50
C VAL A 129 8.11 5.91 10.52
N THR A 130 8.31 5.55 11.78
CA THR A 130 8.48 6.48 12.91
C THR A 130 9.90 6.45 13.47
N ASP A 131 10.72 5.48 13.04
CA ASP A 131 12.11 5.33 13.47
C ASP A 131 13.05 5.24 12.26
N ALA A 132 14.15 5.99 12.30
CA ALA A 132 15.11 6.03 11.20
C ALA A 132 15.79 4.67 10.92
N ALA A 133 15.87 3.78 11.92
CA ALA A 133 16.43 2.44 11.76
C ALA A 133 15.59 1.55 10.83
N ALA A 134 14.27 1.82 10.71
CA ALA A 134 13.37 1.10 9.83
C ALA A 134 13.41 1.60 8.37
N ALA A 135 13.84 2.83 8.16
CA ALA A 135 13.66 3.54 6.90
C ALA A 135 14.36 2.92 5.67
N SER A 136 15.45 2.16 5.86
CA SER A 136 16.17 1.49 4.76
C SER A 136 15.65 0.09 4.43
N ALA A 137 14.72 -0.48 5.23
CA ALA A 137 14.35 -1.90 5.16
C ALA A 137 13.89 -2.35 3.76
N LEU A 138 13.11 -1.51 3.05
CA LEU A 138 12.68 -1.81 1.67
C LEU A 138 13.89 -1.94 0.74
N HIS A 139 14.79 -0.96 0.77
CA HIS A 139 15.96 -0.94 -0.09
C HIS A 139 16.91 -2.11 0.21
N ASP A 140 17.17 -2.38 1.48
CA ASP A 140 18.10 -3.44 1.91
C ASP A 140 17.58 -4.83 1.53
N ALA A 141 16.27 -5.04 1.54
CA ALA A 141 15.63 -6.25 1.01
C ALA A 141 15.60 -6.29 -0.53
N GLY A 142 15.90 -5.17 -1.19
CA GLY A 142 15.85 -5.00 -2.65
C GLY A 142 14.44 -4.79 -3.20
N LEU A 143 13.52 -4.31 -2.38
CA LEU A 143 12.19 -3.86 -2.77
C LEU A 143 12.23 -2.42 -3.28
N HIS A 144 11.32 -2.09 -4.17
CA HIS A 144 10.98 -0.70 -4.49
C HIS A 144 10.02 -0.12 -3.46
N GLY A 145 9.75 1.18 -3.54
CA GLY A 145 8.73 1.83 -2.72
C GLY A 145 9.14 3.18 -2.17
N VAL A 146 8.37 3.63 -1.20
CA VAL A 146 8.54 4.92 -0.52
C VAL A 146 8.48 4.70 0.99
N ALA A 147 9.49 5.19 1.71
CA ALA A 147 9.46 5.30 3.17
C ALA A 147 8.84 6.65 3.55
N TYR A 148 7.67 6.61 4.17
CA TYR A 148 6.93 7.80 4.60
C TYR A 148 7.26 8.10 6.06
N TRP A 149 7.97 9.21 6.30
CA TRP A 149 8.20 9.66 7.68
C TRP A 149 6.91 10.11 8.32
N GLU A 150 6.53 9.45 9.40
CA GLU A 150 5.27 9.75 10.08
C GLU A 150 5.41 10.91 11.05
N VAL A 151 4.48 11.83 10.95
CA VAL A 151 4.43 13.05 11.76
C VAL A 151 3.13 13.06 12.53
N MET A 152 3.23 13.03 13.87
CA MET A 152 2.08 13.02 14.77
C MET A 152 2.33 13.85 16.03
N SER A 153 1.28 14.11 16.79
CA SER A 153 1.33 14.71 18.13
C SER A 153 1.88 16.14 18.19
N TRP A 154 1.76 16.91 17.09
CA TRP A 154 2.15 18.32 17.06
C TRP A 154 0.95 19.24 17.23
N SER A 155 1.00 20.07 18.29
CA SER A 155 0.14 21.25 18.44
C SER A 155 0.60 22.41 17.58
N ASN A 156 -0.28 23.37 17.29
CA ASN A 156 0.11 24.61 16.59
C ASN A 156 1.24 25.36 17.28
N GLU A 157 1.23 25.40 18.63
CA GLU A 157 2.26 26.09 19.41
C GLU A 157 3.61 25.42 19.29
N GLU A 158 3.67 24.11 19.50
CA GLU A 158 4.91 23.33 19.40
C GLU A 158 5.41 23.26 17.96
N TRP A 159 4.51 23.18 16.98
CA TRP A 159 4.85 23.21 15.57
C TRP A 159 5.61 24.48 15.19
N ARG A 160 5.09 25.67 15.57
CA ARG A 160 5.76 26.95 15.34
C ARG A 160 7.09 27.06 16.08
N ALA A 161 7.15 26.54 17.30
CA ALA A 161 8.33 26.67 18.15
C ALA A 161 9.50 25.81 17.65
N ARG A 162 9.22 24.56 17.23
CA ARG A 162 10.26 23.58 16.89
C ARG A 162 9.86 22.53 15.85
N GLY A 163 8.57 22.18 15.71
CA GLY A 163 8.11 21.01 14.96
C GLY A 163 8.48 21.06 13.48
N GLU A 164 8.26 22.18 12.79
CA GLU A 164 8.63 22.34 11.38
C GLU A 164 10.14 22.08 11.15
N ARG A 165 10.98 22.59 12.03
CA ARG A 165 12.44 22.40 11.94
C ARG A 165 12.81 20.93 12.22
N GLU A 166 12.30 20.33 13.30
CA GLU A 166 12.65 18.97 13.69
C GLU A 166 12.19 17.95 12.65
N VAL A 167 11.00 18.10 12.07
CA VAL A 167 10.53 17.26 10.98
C VAL A 167 11.39 17.45 9.73
N SER A 168 11.79 18.68 9.40
CA SER A 168 12.71 18.96 8.30
C SER A 168 14.05 18.26 8.49
N GLU A 169 14.63 18.33 9.69
CA GLU A 169 15.89 17.66 10.05
C GLU A 169 15.77 16.13 9.97
N SER A 170 14.64 15.56 10.43
CA SER A 170 14.38 14.13 10.33
C SER A 170 14.30 13.67 8.87
N LEU A 171 13.59 14.41 8.01
CA LEU A 171 13.50 14.12 6.57
C LEU A 171 14.87 14.22 5.88
N ASP A 172 15.70 15.16 6.27
CA ASP A 172 17.06 15.32 5.73
C ASP A 172 17.99 14.18 6.17
N ALA A 173 17.72 13.55 7.30
CA ALA A 173 18.46 12.41 7.83
C ALA A 173 17.99 11.05 7.26
N MET A 174 16.84 11.00 6.58
CA MET A 174 16.32 9.76 6.01
C MET A 174 17.25 9.18 4.94
N PRO A 175 17.51 7.85 4.94
CA PRO A 175 18.31 7.21 3.90
C PRO A 175 17.61 7.31 2.53
N THR A 176 18.41 7.49 1.48
CA THR A 176 17.93 7.52 0.10
C THR A 176 18.88 6.69 -0.76
N PRO A 177 18.48 5.60 -1.43
CA PRO A 177 17.13 5.02 -1.43
C PRO A 177 16.72 4.35 -0.11
N PRO A 178 15.42 4.04 0.11
CA PRO A 178 14.29 4.22 -0.82
C PRO A 178 13.90 5.68 -1.03
N ALA A 179 12.91 5.95 -1.88
CA ALA A 179 12.32 7.29 -1.96
C ALA A 179 11.68 7.66 -0.62
N VAL A 180 11.73 8.93 -0.27
CA VAL A 180 11.19 9.45 1.00
C VAL A 180 9.88 10.20 0.73
N GLY A 181 8.89 9.99 1.61
CA GLY A 181 7.63 10.70 1.64
C GLY A 181 7.34 11.27 3.03
N ILE A 182 6.23 11.97 3.17
CA ILE A 182 5.73 12.48 4.44
C ILE A 182 4.37 11.83 4.74
N SER A 183 4.20 11.31 5.96
CA SER A 183 2.92 10.84 6.49
C SER A 183 2.46 11.76 7.61
N PRO A 184 1.60 12.77 7.34
CA PRO A 184 0.78 13.34 8.40
C PRO A 184 -0.11 12.22 8.95
N HIS A 185 0.13 11.74 10.17
CA HIS A 185 -0.47 10.50 10.67
C HIS A 185 -1.98 10.43 10.37
N ALA A 186 -2.77 11.29 11.02
CA ALA A 186 -4.22 11.31 10.86
C ALA A 186 -4.81 12.69 11.21
N PRO A 187 -6.05 13.01 10.79
CA PRO A 187 -6.67 14.31 11.06
C PRO A 187 -6.80 14.67 12.54
N TYR A 188 -6.91 13.66 13.40
CA TYR A 188 -7.12 13.83 14.84
C TYR A 188 -5.82 13.92 15.67
N SER A 189 -4.69 13.54 15.12
CA SER A 189 -3.40 13.47 15.81
C SER A 189 -2.49 14.68 15.56
N LEU A 190 -2.95 15.64 14.76
CA LEU A 190 -2.23 16.86 14.41
C LEU A 190 -3.16 18.07 14.52
N ASP A 191 -2.64 19.21 14.95
CA ASP A 191 -3.35 20.46 14.84
C ASP A 191 -3.40 20.97 13.38
N ALA A 192 -4.16 22.04 13.13
CA ALA A 192 -4.40 22.56 11.78
C ALA A 192 -3.14 23.09 11.08
N GLU A 193 -2.20 23.68 11.80
CA GLU A 193 -0.99 24.26 11.18
C GLU A 193 -0.05 23.19 10.65
N PRO A 194 0.35 22.15 11.42
CA PRO A 194 1.14 21.08 10.82
C PRO A 194 0.42 20.39 9.64
N LEU A 195 -0.91 20.20 9.71
CA LEU A 195 -1.67 19.65 8.58
C LEU A 195 -1.71 20.58 7.35
N LEU A 196 -1.55 21.89 7.52
CA LEU A 196 -1.44 22.86 6.43
C LEU A 196 -0.02 22.89 5.85
N ASP A 197 1.00 22.85 6.71
CA ASP A 197 2.41 23.08 6.32
C ASP A 197 3.07 21.81 5.75
N LEU A 198 2.72 20.61 6.26
CA LEU A 198 3.32 19.35 5.82
C LEU A 198 3.11 19.06 4.32
N PRO A 199 1.90 19.26 3.73
CA PRO A 199 1.72 19.11 2.28
C PRO A 199 2.60 20.06 1.47
N ASP A 200 2.75 21.31 1.91
CA ASP A 200 3.59 22.27 1.24
C ASP A 200 5.08 21.92 1.37
N MET A 201 5.50 21.41 2.53
CA MET A 201 6.85 20.88 2.76
C MET A 201 7.14 19.70 1.83
N ALA A 202 6.22 18.74 1.72
CA ALA A 202 6.33 17.60 0.82
C ALA A 202 6.50 18.05 -0.64
N ARG A 203 5.62 18.94 -1.11
CA ARG A 203 5.63 19.46 -2.50
C ARG A 203 6.90 20.24 -2.82
N ARG A 204 7.37 21.10 -1.91
CA ARG A 204 8.66 21.81 -2.10
C ARG A 204 9.85 20.86 -2.21
N ARG A 205 9.78 19.69 -1.59
CA ARG A 205 10.84 18.66 -1.63
C ARG A 205 10.63 17.60 -2.73
N GLY A 206 9.53 17.68 -3.50
CA GLY A 206 9.17 16.67 -4.49
C GLY A 206 8.79 15.32 -3.88
N MET A 207 8.38 15.31 -2.62
CA MET A 207 7.96 14.13 -1.87
C MET A 207 6.46 13.85 -2.05
N ARG A 208 6.06 12.62 -1.84
CA ARG A 208 4.66 12.21 -1.79
C ARG A 208 4.11 12.25 -0.38
N ILE A 209 2.79 12.26 -0.28
CA ILE A 209 2.04 12.33 0.97
C ILE A 209 1.25 11.03 1.16
N HIS A 210 1.24 10.55 2.39
CA HIS A 210 0.40 9.43 2.83
C HIS A 210 -0.29 9.79 4.14
N ILE A 211 -1.57 9.46 4.33
CA ILE A 211 -2.32 9.81 5.54
C ILE A 211 -3.35 8.74 5.86
N HIS A 212 -3.50 8.36 7.15
CA HIS A 212 -4.64 7.56 7.61
C HIS A 212 -5.89 8.43 7.59
N LEU A 213 -6.95 7.98 6.94
CA LEU A 213 -8.15 8.80 6.77
C LEU A 213 -9.42 7.95 6.67
N GLY A 214 -10.41 8.30 7.48
CA GLY A 214 -11.69 7.62 7.53
C GLY A 214 -11.56 6.19 8.03
N GLU A 215 -10.64 5.93 8.94
CA GLU A 215 -10.35 4.60 9.44
C GLU A 215 -11.38 4.12 10.45
N SER A 216 -11.70 4.94 11.44
CA SER A 216 -12.53 4.55 12.57
C SER A 216 -13.82 5.35 12.69
N HIS A 217 -14.81 4.76 13.36
CA HIS A 217 -16.03 5.46 13.72
C HIS A 217 -15.73 6.65 14.63
N SER A 218 -14.80 6.48 15.57
CA SER A 218 -14.35 7.54 16.47
C SER A 218 -13.78 8.75 15.72
N GLU A 219 -13.00 8.53 14.64
CA GLU A 219 -12.52 9.61 13.77
C GLU A 219 -13.69 10.33 13.09
N ALA A 220 -14.62 9.58 12.49
CA ALA A 220 -15.77 10.14 11.79
C ALA A 220 -16.66 10.96 12.73
N GLU A 221 -16.93 10.44 13.92
CA GLU A 221 -17.75 11.10 14.93
C GLU A 221 -17.04 12.33 15.52
N TRP A 222 -15.74 12.22 15.80
CA TRP A 222 -14.94 13.32 16.27
C TRP A 222 -14.92 14.50 15.29
N SER A 223 -14.79 14.26 14.01
CA SER A 223 -14.78 15.33 13.01
C SER A 223 -16.12 16.07 12.90
N GLU A 224 -17.22 15.39 13.17
CA GLU A 224 -18.58 15.94 13.08
C GLU A 224 -19.08 16.58 14.37
N THR A 225 -18.94 15.88 15.48
CA THR A 225 -19.59 16.25 16.76
C THR A 225 -18.62 16.67 17.85
N ARG A 226 -17.34 16.28 17.74
CA ARG A 226 -16.26 16.53 18.71
C ARG A 226 -16.45 15.88 20.09
N THR A 227 -17.30 14.90 20.17
CA THR A 227 -17.60 14.18 21.40
C THR A 227 -17.24 12.72 21.23
N THR A 228 -15.97 12.35 21.38
CA THR A 228 -15.56 10.95 21.30
C THR A 228 -14.48 10.62 22.32
N ASP A 229 -14.38 9.34 22.66
CA ASP A 229 -13.32 8.78 23.49
C ASP A 229 -11.92 9.09 22.89
N LEU A 230 -11.79 9.09 21.55
CA LEU A 230 -10.57 9.49 20.87
C LEU A 230 -10.15 10.92 21.22
N ALA A 231 -11.10 11.87 21.25
CA ALA A 231 -10.82 13.25 21.66
C ALA A 231 -10.41 13.34 23.13
N ASP A 232 -10.92 12.47 24.00
CA ASP A 232 -10.58 12.43 25.41
C ASP A 232 -9.25 11.71 25.66
N LEU A 233 -8.94 10.65 24.90
CA LEU A 233 -7.63 9.98 24.91
C LEU A 233 -6.52 11.00 24.54
N TRP A 234 -6.64 11.66 23.42
CA TRP A 234 -5.67 12.67 22.98
C TRP A 234 -5.62 13.90 23.88
N LYS A 235 -6.72 14.24 24.57
CA LYS A 235 -6.71 15.27 25.62
C LYS A 235 -5.92 14.85 26.85
N SER A 236 -5.96 13.60 27.27
CA SER A 236 -5.29 13.13 28.48
C SER A 236 -3.76 13.09 28.32
N GLU A 237 -3.27 12.74 27.13
CA GLU A 237 -1.85 12.55 26.84
C GLU A 237 -1.15 13.82 26.37
N HIS A 238 -1.83 14.63 25.52
CA HIS A 238 -1.26 15.85 24.92
C HIS A 238 -2.07 17.11 25.23
N SER A 239 -2.86 17.02 26.14
CA SER A 239 -3.87 17.77 26.86
C SER A 239 -4.30 19.16 26.44
N SER A 240 -3.47 20.13 26.29
CA SER A 240 -3.93 21.52 26.17
C SER A 240 -3.79 22.10 24.79
N SER A 241 -3.01 21.47 23.95
CA SER A 241 -2.45 22.06 22.76
C SER A 241 -3.23 21.82 21.46
N PHE A 242 -4.04 20.75 21.39
CA PHE A 242 -4.90 20.50 20.21
C PHE A 242 -6.19 21.33 20.21
N THR A 243 -6.07 22.64 20.40
CA THR A 243 -7.22 23.52 20.61
C THR A 243 -7.94 23.92 19.31
N ALA A 244 -7.20 24.05 18.21
CA ALA A 244 -7.75 24.62 16.98
C ALA A 244 -8.78 23.70 16.31
N MET A 245 -8.50 22.40 16.23
CA MET A 245 -9.41 21.41 15.69
C MET A 245 -10.63 21.20 16.60
N ARG A 246 -10.41 21.21 17.90
CA ARG A 246 -11.49 21.11 18.91
C ARG A 246 -12.44 22.30 18.87
N SER A 247 -11.96 23.48 18.50
CA SER A 247 -12.77 24.69 18.44
C SER A 247 -13.50 24.87 17.11
N ARG A 248 -13.01 24.30 16.02
CA ARG A 248 -13.50 24.54 14.65
C ARG A 248 -14.13 23.32 13.98
N GLY A 249 -13.94 22.10 14.45
CA GLY A 249 -14.59 20.90 13.90
C GLY A 249 -16.10 21.10 14.02
N GLY A 250 -16.90 20.32 13.47
CA GLY A 250 -18.36 20.39 13.54
C GLY A 250 -18.97 20.68 12.21
N GLY A 251 -19.59 19.64 11.66
CA GLY A 251 -20.22 19.67 10.37
C GLY A 251 -19.31 19.33 9.18
N PHE A 252 -18.04 19.04 9.40
CA PHE A 252 -17.11 18.60 8.36
C PHE A 252 -16.76 17.12 8.56
N SER A 253 -16.70 16.33 7.47
CA SER A 253 -16.01 15.04 7.51
C SER A 253 -14.49 15.22 7.62
N SER A 254 -13.78 14.21 8.13
CA SER A 254 -12.31 14.20 8.14
C SER A 254 -11.73 14.49 6.76
N THR A 255 -12.31 13.88 5.73
CA THR A 255 -11.90 14.09 4.33
C THR A 255 -12.06 15.56 3.89
N GLN A 256 -13.19 16.16 4.23
CA GLN A 256 -13.43 17.59 3.91
C GLN A 256 -12.44 18.49 4.64
N PHE A 257 -12.12 18.16 5.88
CA PHE A 257 -11.18 18.94 6.69
C PHE A 257 -9.78 18.93 6.08
N VAL A 258 -9.22 17.73 5.81
CA VAL A 258 -7.86 17.63 5.24
C VAL A 258 -7.79 18.15 3.80
N ASP A 259 -8.88 18.09 3.04
CA ASP A 259 -8.97 18.71 1.72
C ASP A 259 -8.89 20.25 1.78
N GLN A 260 -9.54 20.87 2.76
CA GLN A 260 -9.45 22.33 2.98
C GLN A 260 -8.06 22.79 3.38
N LEU A 261 -7.26 21.90 4.02
CA LEU A 261 -5.88 22.15 4.38
C LEU A 261 -4.89 21.79 3.28
N GLY A 262 -5.38 21.34 2.11
CA GLY A 262 -4.53 21.08 0.95
C GLY A 262 -3.78 19.74 0.99
N VAL A 263 -4.14 18.81 1.89
CA VAL A 263 -3.49 17.50 1.99
C VAL A 263 -3.77 16.64 0.75
N LEU A 264 -5.02 16.64 0.27
CA LEU A 264 -5.44 15.78 -0.84
C LEU A 264 -4.92 16.30 -2.19
N GLY A 265 -4.50 15.37 -3.04
CA GLY A 265 -4.00 15.67 -4.38
C GLY A 265 -3.52 14.41 -5.10
N PRO A 266 -3.06 14.52 -6.36
CA PRO A 266 -2.50 13.39 -7.11
C PRO A 266 -1.15 12.92 -6.53
N ASP A 267 -0.55 13.70 -5.67
CA ASP A 267 0.68 13.42 -4.91
C ASP A 267 0.40 12.77 -3.55
N CYS A 268 -0.88 12.61 -3.20
CA CYS A 268 -1.34 12.01 -1.94
C CYS A 268 -2.11 10.72 -2.19
N HIS A 269 -1.96 9.74 -1.29
CA HIS A 269 -2.90 8.65 -1.13
C HIS A 269 -3.26 8.48 0.34
N VAL A 270 -4.45 7.94 0.58
CA VAL A 270 -4.98 7.74 1.94
C VAL A 270 -5.07 6.26 2.26
N ALA A 271 -4.89 5.88 3.52
CA ALA A 271 -5.12 4.52 4.00
C ALA A 271 -6.53 4.37 4.59
N HIS A 272 -7.03 3.14 4.57
CA HIS A 272 -8.27 2.62 5.13
C HIS A 272 -9.54 3.03 4.37
N GLY A 273 -9.96 4.30 4.45
CA GLY A 273 -11.14 4.80 3.73
C GLY A 273 -12.45 4.07 4.05
N VAL A 274 -12.62 3.62 5.30
CA VAL A 274 -13.80 2.84 5.75
C VAL A 274 -15.02 3.74 5.89
N TYR A 275 -14.90 4.81 6.66
CA TYR A 275 -16.00 5.73 7.00
C TYR A 275 -16.07 6.91 6.03
N MET A 276 -16.13 6.58 4.73
CA MET A 276 -16.20 7.58 3.64
C MET A 276 -17.60 7.67 3.07
N ARG A 277 -18.23 8.83 3.21
CA ARG A 277 -19.53 9.15 2.59
C ARG A 277 -19.39 9.34 1.07
N ALA A 278 -20.50 9.37 0.36
CA ALA A 278 -20.49 9.61 -1.08
C ALA A 278 -19.79 10.93 -1.46
N ASP A 279 -19.96 11.98 -0.64
CA ASP A 279 -19.31 13.28 -0.84
C ASP A 279 -17.79 13.20 -0.64
N ASP A 280 -17.34 12.41 0.32
CA ASP A 280 -15.91 12.18 0.57
C ASP A 280 -15.28 11.43 -0.59
N ARG A 281 -15.90 10.33 -1.04
CA ARG A 281 -15.43 9.55 -2.19
C ARG A 281 -15.43 10.39 -3.47
N ARG A 282 -16.43 11.25 -3.68
CA ARG A 282 -16.45 12.22 -4.80
C ARG A 282 -15.28 13.22 -4.71
N ARG A 283 -14.95 13.67 -3.50
CA ARG A 283 -13.83 14.58 -3.23
C ARG A 283 -12.49 13.93 -3.55
N LEU A 284 -12.26 12.71 -3.11
CA LEU A 284 -11.05 11.93 -3.44
C LEU A 284 -10.89 11.80 -4.97
N ARG A 285 -11.96 11.48 -5.70
CA ARG A 285 -11.91 11.43 -7.17
C ARG A 285 -11.57 12.78 -7.79
N ALA A 286 -12.20 13.85 -7.31
CA ALA A 286 -11.94 15.21 -7.82
C ALA A 286 -10.50 15.66 -7.57
N ARG A 287 -9.88 15.20 -6.48
CA ARG A 287 -8.49 15.46 -6.13
C ARG A 287 -7.51 14.46 -6.73
N GLN A 288 -7.99 13.42 -7.41
CA GLN A 288 -7.16 12.32 -7.93
C GLN A 288 -6.34 11.63 -6.83
N THR A 289 -6.91 11.53 -5.64
CA THR A 289 -6.31 10.88 -4.48
C THR A 289 -6.71 9.42 -4.44
N ALA A 290 -5.74 8.51 -4.40
CA ALA A 290 -5.99 7.08 -4.30
C ALA A 290 -6.29 6.67 -2.86
N VAL A 291 -7.00 5.53 -2.69
CA VAL A 291 -7.32 4.94 -1.39
C VAL A 291 -6.70 3.55 -1.30
N ALA A 292 -5.83 3.33 -0.33
CA ALA A 292 -5.27 2.03 0.03
C ALA A 292 -6.21 1.33 1.02
N LEU A 293 -6.90 0.29 0.57
CA LEU A 293 -7.85 -0.46 1.37
C LEU A 293 -7.15 -1.58 2.13
N CYS A 294 -7.35 -1.66 3.46
CA CYS A 294 -6.72 -2.61 4.38
C CYS A 294 -7.79 -3.43 5.12
N PRO A 295 -8.59 -4.26 4.42
CA PRO A 295 -9.81 -4.82 5.00
C PRO A 295 -9.55 -5.83 6.12
N ARG A 296 -8.41 -6.52 6.14
CA ARG A 296 -8.07 -7.46 7.21
C ARG A 296 -7.69 -6.72 8.49
N SER A 297 -6.91 -5.64 8.37
CA SER A 297 -6.60 -4.75 9.49
C SER A 297 -7.90 -4.20 10.12
N ASN A 298 -8.77 -3.63 9.30
CA ASN A 298 -10.06 -3.12 9.78
C ASN A 298 -10.86 -4.19 10.55
N ARG A 299 -10.86 -5.43 10.05
CA ARG A 299 -11.55 -6.54 10.71
C ARG A 299 -10.91 -6.96 12.05
N VAL A 300 -9.57 -7.00 12.15
CA VAL A 300 -8.85 -7.31 13.39
C VAL A 300 -9.13 -6.25 14.45
N ILE A 301 -9.08 -4.99 14.09
CA ILE A 301 -9.36 -3.85 14.97
C ILE A 301 -10.85 -3.83 15.41
N GLY A 302 -11.74 -4.51 14.68
CA GLY A 302 -13.17 -4.54 14.96
C GLY A 302 -13.91 -3.35 14.33
N LEU A 303 -13.43 -2.87 13.19
CA LEU A 303 -14.04 -1.80 12.40
C LEU A 303 -14.96 -2.36 11.32
N ASP A 304 -15.76 -1.48 10.72
CA ASP A 304 -16.61 -1.82 9.59
C ASP A 304 -15.78 -2.16 8.34
N ALA A 305 -16.44 -2.77 7.35
CA ALA A 305 -15.84 -3.04 6.07
C ALA A 305 -15.78 -1.75 5.21
N PRO A 306 -14.70 -1.51 4.46
CA PRO A 306 -14.65 -0.38 3.53
C PRO A 306 -15.76 -0.50 2.47
N PRO A 307 -16.34 0.61 2.00
CA PRO A 307 -17.42 0.60 1.00
C PRO A 307 -16.88 0.30 -0.42
N ILE A 308 -16.26 -0.87 -0.59
CA ILE A 308 -15.58 -1.28 -1.82
C ILE A 308 -16.50 -1.30 -3.03
N GLY A 309 -17.75 -1.75 -2.87
CA GLY A 309 -18.76 -1.74 -3.94
C GLY A 309 -19.01 -0.32 -4.46
N ALA A 310 -19.08 0.66 -3.56
CA ALA A 310 -19.24 2.06 -3.93
C ALA A 310 -17.98 2.63 -4.60
N TYR A 311 -16.79 2.37 -4.06
CA TYR A 311 -15.52 2.80 -4.68
C TYR A 311 -15.39 2.28 -6.12
N LEU A 312 -15.70 1.01 -6.34
CA LEU A 312 -15.66 0.39 -7.67
C LEU A 312 -16.69 1.00 -8.62
N THR A 313 -17.94 1.13 -8.16
CA THR A 313 -19.05 1.68 -8.97
C THR A 313 -18.82 3.14 -9.34
N GLU A 314 -18.29 3.92 -8.41
CA GLU A 314 -18.05 5.34 -8.60
C GLU A 314 -16.75 5.66 -9.35
N GLY A 315 -15.88 4.66 -9.58
CA GLY A 315 -14.61 4.82 -10.29
C GLY A 315 -13.53 5.55 -9.48
N ASN A 316 -13.50 5.36 -8.16
CA ASN A 316 -12.39 5.85 -7.34
C ASN A 316 -11.08 5.10 -7.69
N MET A 317 -9.96 5.79 -7.57
CA MET A 317 -8.65 5.16 -7.63
C MET A 317 -8.43 4.38 -6.33
N ILE A 318 -8.36 3.07 -6.43
CA ILE A 318 -8.13 2.17 -5.30
C ILE A 318 -6.79 1.46 -5.42
N ALA A 319 -6.19 1.22 -4.28
CA ALA A 319 -5.04 0.36 -4.07
C ALA A 319 -5.33 -0.60 -2.91
N VAL A 320 -4.47 -1.56 -2.67
CA VAL A 320 -4.60 -2.51 -1.57
C VAL A 320 -3.40 -2.35 -0.63
N GLY A 321 -3.65 -2.38 0.66
CA GLY A 321 -2.64 -2.39 1.71
C GLY A 321 -2.88 -3.51 2.71
N THR A 322 -1.83 -3.97 3.38
CA THR A 322 -1.96 -4.97 4.46
C THR A 322 -2.03 -4.33 5.82
N ASP A 323 -1.55 -3.08 5.93
CA ASP A 323 -1.20 -2.48 7.20
C ASP A 323 -0.06 -3.28 7.90
N SER A 324 0.11 -3.15 9.22
CA SER A 324 1.16 -3.82 9.98
C SER A 324 0.74 -5.17 10.54
N LEU A 325 1.69 -5.97 11.01
CA LEU A 325 1.39 -7.16 11.80
C LEU A 325 0.81 -6.85 13.19
N SER A 326 0.78 -5.58 13.62
CA SER A 326 0.06 -5.21 14.85
C SER A 326 -1.46 -5.13 14.66
N SER A 327 -1.94 -5.10 13.42
CA SER A 327 -3.37 -5.05 13.09
C SER A 327 -3.80 -6.08 12.03
N SER A 328 -2.85 -6.79 11.41
CA SER A 328 -3.13 -7.76 10.36
C SER A 328 -2.46 -9.10 10.65
N PRO A 329 -3.10 -10.25 10.32
CA PRO A 329 -2.54 -11.57 10.63
C PRO A 329 -1.34 -11.95 9.73
N SER A 330 -1.18 -11.30 8.59
CA SER A 330 -0.06 -11.54 7.66
C SER A 330 0.16 -10.32 6.76
N LEU A 331 1.30 -10.29 6.05
CA LEU A 331 1.61 -9.30 5.02
C LEU A 331 1.36 -9.82 3.59
N ASP A 332 0.60 -10.91 3.43
CA ASP A 332 0.19 -11.43 2.12
C ASP A 332 -0.95 -10.58 1.54
N LEU A 333 -0.62 -9.72 0.57
CA LEU A 333 -1.56 -8.79 -0.05
C LEU A 333 -2.72 -9.49 -0.77
N LEU A 334 -2.52 -10.74 -1.25
CA LEU A 334 -3.58 -11.50 -1.91
C LEU A 334 -4.68 -11.95 -0.94
N GLU A 335 -4.42 -12.04 0.37
CA GLU A 335 -5.47 -12.26 1.36
C GLU A 335 -6.42 -11.04 1.47
N ASP A 336 -5.87 -9.81 1.37
CA ASP A 336 -6.70 -8.59 1.33
C ASP A 336 -7.48 -8.51 0.02
N VAL A 337 -6.89 -8.89 -1.11
CA VAL A 337 -7.58 -9.00 -2.40
C VAL A 337 -8.76 -9.97 -2.30
N ALA A 338 -8.56 -11.14 -1.72
CA ALA A 338 -9.62 -12.15 -1.54
C ALA A 338 -10.77 -11.62 -0.66
N LEU A 339 -10.43 -10.96 0.45
CA LEU A 339 -11.44 -10.37 1.33
C LEU A 339 -12.19 -9.23 0.64
N LEU A 340 -11.50 -8.35 -0.11
CA LEU A 340 -12.15 -7.30 -0.89
C LEU A 340 -13.09 -7.85 -1.97
N PHE A 341 -12.74 -9.00 -2.57
CA PHE A 341 -13.63 -9.68 -3.52
C PHE A 341 -14.96 -10.08 -2.86
N ASP A 342 -14.90 -10.74 -1.71
CA ASP A 342 -16.08 -11.17 -0.99
C ASP A 342 -16.91 -9.98 -0.47
N LEU A 343 -16.24 -8.95 0.04
CA LEU A 343 -16.90 -7.70 0.47
C LEU A 343 -17.60 -6.98 -0.68
N ALA A 344 -16.96 -6.85 -1.84
CA ALA A 344 -17.56 -6.22 -3.01
C ALA A 344 -18.84 -6.95 -3.44
N ARG A 345 -18.80 -8.30 -3.49
CA ARG A 345 -19.98 -9.13 -3.79
C ARG A 345 -21.08 -8.96 -2.74
N SER A 346 -20.74 -8.98 -1.47
CA SER A 346 -21.71 -8.78 -0.38
C SER A 346 -22.36 -7.38 -0.40
N GLN A 347 -21.65 -6.39 -0.93
CA GLN A 347 -22.14 -5.01 -1.12
C GLN A 347 -22.86 -4.80 -2.47
N GLY A 348 -23.12 -5.87 -3.22
CA GLY A 348 -23.92 -5.83 -4.45
C GLY A 348 -23.15 -5.41 -5.71
N TYR A 349 -21.82 -5.49 -5.71
CA TYR A 349 -21.04 -5.28 -6.94
C TYR A 349 -21.03 -6.54 -7.80
N GLU A 350 -21.75 -6.51 -8.95
CA GLU A 350 -22.03 -7.70 -9.78
C GLU A 350 -21.15 -7.82 -11.04
N ASP A 351 -20.34 -6.81 -11.38
CA ASP A 351 -19.54 -6.82 -12.60
C ASP A 351 -18.57 -8.02 -12.65
N GLN A 352 -18.47 -8.64 -13.82
CA GLN A 352 -17.65 -9.85 -14.02
C GLN A 352 -16.14 -9.56 -14.00
N ASP A 353 -15.73 -8.31 -14.11
CA ASP A 353 -14.33 -7.88 -14.12
C ASP A 353 -13.75 -7.66 -12.70
N LEU A 354 -14.51 -7.95 -11.63
CA LEU A 354 -14.12 -7.67 -10.25
C LEU A 354 -12.73 -8.21 -9.91
N ALA A 355 -12.47 -9.49 -10.18
CA ALA A 355 -11.16 -10.10 -9.88
C ALA A 355 -10.00 -9.34 -10.57
N ARG A 356 -10.17 -9.01 -11.86
CA ARG A 356 -9.19 -8.25 -12.61
C ARG A 356 -8.97 -6.85 -12.03
N ARG A 357 -10.04 -6.16 -11.62
CA ARG A 357 -9.95 -4.82 -11.01
C ARG A 357 -9.23 -4.86 -9.66
N LEU A 358 -9.44 -5.90 -8.86
CA LEU A 358 -8.76 -6.06 -7.59
C LEU A 358 -7.28 -6.41 -7.75
N LEU A 359 -6.92 -7.28 -8.72
CA LEU A 359 -5.51 -7.51 -9.07
C LEU A 359 -4.84 -6.25 -9.62
N GLN A 360 -5.57 -5.45 -10.40
CA GLN A 360 -5.08 -4.14 -10.84
C GLN A 360 -4.87 -3.18 -9.65
N ALA A 361 -5.76 -3.19 -8.65
CA ALA A 361 -5.59 -2.39 -7.44
C ALA A 361 -4.36 -2.81 -6.63
N ALA A 362 -4.09 -4.14 -6.54
CA ALA A 362 -2.94 -4.71 -5.83
C ALA A 362 -1.60 -4.62 -6.61
N THR A 363 -1.59 -4.06 -7.80
CA THR A 363 -0.41 -3.90 -8.67
C THR A 363 -0.29 -2.45 -9.15
N LEU A 364 -0.89 -2.12 -10.29
CA LEU A 364 -0.88 -0.79 -10.88
C LEU A 364 -1.54 0.27 -9.99
N GLY A 365 -2.55 -0.09 -9.21
CA GLY A 365 -3.22 0.79 -8.25
C GLY A 365 -2.26 1.26 -7.16
N GLY A 366 -1.54 0.34 -6.52
CA GLY A 366 -0.50 0.66 -5.54
C GLY A 366 0.64 1.50 -6.15
N ALA A 367 1.10 1.11 -7.35
CA ALA A 367 2.11 1.89 -8.08
C ALA A 367 1.62 3.32 -8.40
N THR A 368 0.34 3.49 -8.76
CA THR A 368 -0.27 4.81 -9.00
C THR A 368 -0.34 5.63 -7.72
N ALA A 369 -0.76 5.01 -6.61
CA ALA A 369 -0.82 5.65 -5.30
C ALA A 369 0.53 6.23 -4.87
N MET A 370 1.62 5.52 -5.15
CA MET A 370 2.99 5.96 -4.84
C MET A 370 3.67 6.77 -5.94
N GLY A 371 3.00 7.04 -7.10
CA GLY A 371 3.59 7.76 -8.22
C GLY A 371 4.62 6.96 -9.03
N LEU A 372 4.62 5.64 -8.89
CA LEU A 372 5.56 4.72 -9.54
C LEU A 372 4.98 4.03 -10.80
N ALA A 373 3.75 4.39 -11.23
CA ALA A 373 3.08 3.78 -12.37
C ALA A 373 3.54 4.33 -13.75
N THR A 374 4.28 5.42 -13.76
CA THR A 374 4.68 6.13 -14.98
C THR A 374 6.18 6.42 -15.01
N GLY A 375 6.67 6.91 -16.14
CA GLY A 375 8.09 7.24 -16.31
C GLY A 375 8.96 6.04 -16.67
N PRO A 376 10.29 6.22 -16.66
CA PRO A 376 11.22 5.16 -17.05
C PRO A 376 11.26 4.01 -16.04
N ASP A 377 11.07 4.29 -14.75
CA ASP A 377 11.15 3.30 -13.67
C ASP A 377 9.77 2.79 -13.22
N ARG A 378 8.80 2.81 -14.13
CA ARG A 378 7.43 2.38 -13.84
C ARG A 378 7.35 0.90 -13.50
N ILE A 379 6.52 0.61 -12.49
CA ILE A 379 6.21 -0.73 -11.97
C ILE A 379 4.71 -1.02 -11.97
N GLY A 380 4.30 -2.18 -11.46
CA GLY A 380 2.89 -2.59 -11.31
C GLY A 380 2.21 -3.01 -12.62
N GLN A 381 2.99 -3.22 -13.69
CA GLN A 381 2.51 -3.60 -15.02
C GLN A 381 3.58 -4.35 -15.81
N LEU A 382 3.17 -5.32 -16.65
CA LEU A 382 4.08 -5.95 -17.57
C LEU A 382 3.94 -5.30 -18.96
N GLN A 383 4.84 -4.38 -19.25
CA GLN A 383 4.89 -3.64 -20.50
C GLN A 383 6.35 -3.39 -20.91
N SER A 384 6.64 -3.41 -22.21
CA SER A 384 7.97 -3.09 -22.70
C SER A 384 8.50 -1.77 -22.12
N GLY A 385 9.74 -1.79 -21.65
CA GLY A 385 10.43 -0.68 -21.00
C GLY A 385 10.09 -0.50 -19.50
N ALA A 386 9.11 -1.19 -18.94
CA ALA A 386 8.87 -1.19 -17.50
C ALA A 386 9.98 -1.94 -16.75
N VAL A 387 10.13 -1.66 -15.47
CA VAL A 387 10.98 -2.47 -14.58
C VAL A 387 10.41 -3.89 -14.52
N ALA A 388 11.28 -4.89 -14.53
CA ALA A 388 10.89 -6.29 -14.52
C ALA A 388 10.60 -6.77 -13.08
N ASP A 389 9.52 -6.21 -12.51
CA ASP A 389 8.97 -6.61 -11.23
C ASP A 389 7.80 -7.54 -11.45
N MET A 390 7.94 -8.77 -10.99
CA MET A 390 7.00 -9.87 -11.28
C MET A 390 6.85 -10.80 -10.08
N CYS A 391 5.72 -11.48 -10.01
CA CYS A 391 5.57 -12.65 -9.15
C CYS A 391 4.89 -13.80 -9.90
N VAL A 392 5.16 -15.01 -9.44
CA VAL A 392 4.57 -16.24 -9.96
C VAL A 392 3.67 -16.84 -8.89
N VAL A 393 2.40 -17.07 -9.24
CA VAL A 393 1.40 -17.70 -8.36
C VAL A 393 1.09 -19.10 -8.89
N ASP A 394 1.28 -20.10 -8.04
CA ASP A 394 1.02 -21.51 -8.38
C ASP A 394 -0.48 -21.83 -8.22
N VAL A 395 -1.21 -21.56 -9.26
CA VAL A 395 -2.64 -21.90 -9.40
C VAL A 395 -2.89 -22.58 -10.74
N PRO A 396 -3.88 -23.49 -10.83
CA PRO A 396 -4.24 -24.12 -12.10
C PRO A 396 -4.64 -23.09 -13.16
N VAL A 397 -4.11 -23.23 -14.37
CA VAL A 397 -4.52 -22.42 -15.52
C VAL A 397 -5.61 -23.17 -16.28
N THR A 398 -6.79 -22.54 -16.38
CA THR A 398 -7.96 -23.05 -17.10
C THR A 398 -8.37 -22.06 -18.20
N SER A 399 -9.51 -21.41 -18.05
CA SER A 399 -9.86 -20.26 -18.89
C SER A 399 -9.28 -18.97 -18.31
N ILE A 400 -9.14 -17.92 -19.13
CA ILE A 400 -8.63 -16.61 -18.69
C ILE A 400 -9.45 -16.09 -17.49
N VAL A 401 -10.77 -16.13 -17.59
CA VAL A 401 -11.66 -15.58 -16.56
C VAL A 401 -11.55 -16.35 -15.25
N GLU A 402 -11.64 -17.68 -15.31
CA GLU A 402 -11.57 -18.55 -14.12
C GLU A 402 -10.19 -18.48 -13.47
N THR A 403 -9.12 -18.40 -14.25
CA THR A 403 -7.76 -18.28 -13.72
C THR A 403 -7.54 -16.95 -12.99
N ILE A 404 -8.00 -15.83 -13.56
CA ILE A 404 -7.94 -14.52 -12.89
C ILE A 404 -8.75 -14.55 -11.58
N ASP A 405 -9.95 -15.14 -11.60
CA ASP A 405 -10.79 -15.31 -10.41
C ASP A 405 -10.09 -16.17 -9.35
N THR A 406 -9.43 -17.25 -9.78
CA THR A 406 -8.65 -18.14 -8.89
C THR A 406 -7.46 -17.42 -8.26
N VAL A 407 -6.69 -16.61 -9.01
CA VAL A 407 -5.60 -15.81 -8.45
C VAL A 407 -6.13 -14.84 -7.41
N ALA A 408 -7.19 -14.09 -7.73
CA ALA A 408 -7.74 -13.08 -6.82
C ALA A 408 -8.30 -13.67 -5.52
N ARG A 409 -8.92 -14.87 -5.57
CA ARG A 409 -9.63 -15.47 -4.42
C ARG A 409 -8.83 -16.52 -3.67
N HIS A 410 -7.88 -17.16 -4.33
CA HIS A 410 -7.18 -18.34 -3.81
C HIS A 410 -5.67 -18.29 -4.07
N GLY A 411 -5.14 -17.17 -4.52
CA GLY A 411 -3.71 -16.99 -4.79
C GLY A 411 -2.85 -16.78 -3.54
N ALA A 412 -3.44 -16.37 -2.43
CA ALA A 412 -2.74 -16.19 -1.17
C ALA A 412 -2.03 -17.47 -0.71
N GLY A 413 -0.80 -17.33 -0.22
CA GLY A 413 0.06 -18.45 0.20
C GLY A 413 0.56 -19.32 -0.95
N ARG A 414 0.35 -18.92 -2.22
CA ARG A 414 0.74 -19.70 -3.41
C ARG A 414 1.79 -19.00 -4.29
N VAL A 415 2.43 -17.97 -3.78
CA VAL A 415 3.56 -17.35 -4.48
C VAL A 415 4.75 -18.28 -4.43
N VAL A 416 5.30 -18.62 -5.60
CA VAL A 416 6.47 -19.51 -5.74
C VAL A 416 7.73 -18.77 -6.15
N GLU A 417 7.63 -17.62 -6.81
CA GLU A 417 8.75 -16.74 -7.07
C GLU A 417 8.35 -15.27 -7.00
N THR A 418 9.27 -14.46 -6.49
CA THR A 418 9.22 -12.99 -6.52
C THR A 418 10.47 -12.45 -7.18
N ILE A 419 10.27 -11.65 -8.21
CA ILE A 419 11.32 -11.10 -9.08
C ILE A 419 11.26 -9.58 -8.97
N VAL A 420 12.37 -8.95 -8.56
CA VAL A 420 12.51 -7.50 -8.48
C VAL A 420 13.62 -7.05 -9.42
N SER A 421 13.34 -6.13 -10.30
CA SER A 421 14.29 -5.66 -11.33
C SER A 421 14.94 -6.80 -12.11
N GLY A 422 14.14 -7.81 -12.48
CA GLY A 422 14.57 -8.99 -13.23
C GLY A 422 15.42 -9.99 -12.42
N ARG A 423 15.57 -9.81 -11.12
CA ARG A 423 16.32 -10.70 -10.22
C ARG A 423 15.39 -11.45 -9.28
N VAL A 424 15.57 -12.75 -9.16
CA VAL A 424 14.84 -13.54 -8.15
C VAL A 424 15.27 -13.06 -6.77
N ARG A 425 14.30 -12.64 -5.97
CA ARG A 425 14.47 -12.24 -4.56
C ARG A 425 13.91 -13.27 -3.60
N TYR A 426 12.90 -14.00 -4.04
CA TYR A 426 12.35 -15.12 -3.30
C TYR A 426 12.02 -16.26 -4.26
N SER A 427 12.26 -17.48 -3.80
CA SER A 427 11.85 -18.71 -4.47
C SER A 427 11.44 -19.71 -3.38
N ALA A 428 10.19 -20.19 -3.44
CA ALA A 428 9.72 -21.21 -2.53
C ALA A 428 10.54 -22.48 -2.67
N SER A 429 10.93 -23.08 -1.56
CA SER A 429 11.55 -24.41 -1.57
C SER A 429 10.56 -25.43 -2.13
N ARG A 430 10.91 -26.10 -3.24
CA ARG A 430 10.13 -27.18 -3.83
C ARG A 430 10.20 -28.43 -2.97
#